data_20c9cbdc2f85293a877b8446ad895f7f
#
_entry.id   20c9cbdc2f85293a877b8446ad895f7f
#
_cell.length_a   1.000
_cell.length_b   1.000
_cell.length_c   1.000
_cell.angle_alpha   90.00
_cell.angle_beta   90.00
_cell.angle_gamma   90.00
#
_symmetry.space_group_name_H-M   'P 1'
#
loop_
_entity.id
_entity.type
_entity.pdbx_description
1 polymer ?
#
loop_
_entity_poly.entity_id
_entity_poly.type
_entity_poly.pdbx_seq_one_letter_code
_entity_poly.pdbx_strand_id
1 'polypeptide(L)'
;MCAVLCGFAGMALATEMGGGAYPNGAEGFFAGAVPPPGTYFINYFTYYTADSFNDSSGHSSVPGFRVDAVGNVFRFVHVTNKKVLGGLWGMHVFVPLVNVSVRVPGLSESRFGLGDIIVDPFILSWHSKNWHWATGLDIYVPVGTYDKTHLANPGRNYWTFEPVVGFTFLSGNNFEISCKFMYDINTENNDMDYKSGQEFHLDYAVGKKFGNTTVGLGGYYYTQITDDKGPTVGPDGNKGMVFAIGPQVKYDSKGRSFVFSYQKEISAENRPEGQKFWFKYICAF
;
A
#
# COMPACT_ATOMS: atom_id res chain seq x y z
N MET A 1 -5.58 -31.71 -9.63
CA MET A 1 -5.21 -30.27 -9.69
C MET A 1 -4.36 -29.80 -8.50
N CYS A 2 -4.24 -30.58 -7.42
CA CYS A 2 -3.36 -30.28 -6.27
C CYS A 2 -1.84 -30.38 -6.53
N ALA A 3 -1.42 -31.02 -7.63
CA ALA A 3 0.01 -31.32 -7.86
C ALA A 3 0.84 -30.15 -8.40
N VAL A 4 0.23 -29.06 -8.89
CA VAL A 4 0.95 -27.92 -9.48
C VAL A 4 1.47 -26.96 -8.41
N LEU A 5 0.77 -26.83 -7.28
CA LEU A 5 1.24 -26.01 -6.15
C LEU A 5 2.43 -26.63 -5.39
N CYS A 6 2.60 -27.97 -5.44
CA CYS A 6 3.76 -28.64 -4.85
C CYS A 6 5.09 -28.43 -5.61
N GLY A 7 5.05 -27.94 -6.85
CA GLY A 7 6.25 -27.64 -7.65
C GLY A 7 6.97 -26.34 -7.27
N PHE A 8 6.33 -25.48 -6.48
CA PHE A 8 6.90 -24.22 -5.98
C PHE A 8 7.54 -24.36 -4.58
N ALA A 9 7.63 -25.56 -4.04
CA ALA A 9 8.17 -25.87 -2.70
C ALA A 9 9.68 -25.52 -2.51
N GLY A 10 10.24 -24.63 -3.29
CA GLY A 10 11.61 -24.16 -3.17
C GLY A 10 11.78 -22.66 -3.47
N MET A 11 10.69 -21.94 -3.71
CA MET A 11 10.77 -20.49 -3.97
C MET A 11 10.51 -19.74 -2.68
N ALA A 12 11.50 -19.08 -2.14
CA ALA A 12 11.36 -18.14 -1.04
C ALA A 12 10.53 -16.94 -1.54
N LEU A 13 9.31 -16.79 -1.04
CA LEU A 13 8.40 -15.69 -1.35
C LEU A 13 8.20 -14.90 -0.07
N ALA A 14 8.57 -13.62 -0.06
CA ALA A 14 8.28 -12.73 1.05
C ALA A 14 6.77 -12.54 1.16
N THR A 15 6.24 -12.55 2.38
CA THR A 15 4.81 -12.58 2.64
C THR A 15 4.10 -13.63 1.77
N GLU A 16 2.85 -13.93 2.02
CA GLU A 16 2.14 -14.92 1.21
C GLU A 16 2.19 -14.54 -0.29
N MET A 17 2.96 -15.30 -1.09
CA MET A 17 3.16 -15.12 -2.52
C MET A 17 3.75 -13.77 -2.96
N GLY A 18 4.54 -13.09 -2.11
CA GLY A 18 5.19 -11.81 -2.42
C GLY A 18 4.25 -10.60 -2.42
N GLY A 19 3.02 -10.76 -1.92
CA GLY A 19 2.08 -9.68 -1.73
C GLY A 19 2.08 -9.16 -0.29
N GLY A 20 1.58 -7.95 -0.02
CA GLY A 20 1.34 -7.41 1.32
C GLY A 20 -0.10 -6.91 1.42
N ALA A 21 -0.53 -6.52 2.63
CA ALA A 21 -1.85 -5.94 2.83
C ALA A 21 -1.91 -4.50 2.28
N TYR A 22 -0.90 -3.69 2.57
CA TYR A 22 -0.82 -2.30 2.12
C TYR A 22 -0.34 -2.17 0.66
N PRO A 23 -1.03 -1.40 -0.18
CA PRO A 23 -0.59 -1.12 -1.55
C PRO A 23 0.46 0.01 -1.58
N ASN A 24 1.73 -0.29 -1.27
CA ASN A 24 2.85 0.64 -1.17
C ASN A 24 2.81 1.79 -2.19
N GLY A 25 3.09 3.03 -1.73
CA GLY A 25 3.14 4.22 -2.55
C GLY A 25 1.77 4.87 -2.81
N ALA A 26 0.71 4.42 -2.13
CA ALA A 26 -0.62 5.00 -2.27
C ALA A 26 -0.68 6.43 -1.71
N GLU A 27 0.13 6.75 -0.72
CA GLU A 27 0.19 8.09 -0.14
C GLU A 27 1.41 8.87 -0.68
N GLY A 28 1.36 10.19 -0.52
CA GLY A 28 2.39 11.10 -1.05
C GLY A 28 2.18 12.48 -0.48
N PHE A 29 1.96 13.49 -1.32
CA PHE A 29 1.68 14.85 -0.86
C PHE A 29 0.52 14.90 0.13
N PHE A 30 0.69 15.68 1.21
CA PHE A 30 -0.26 15.86 2.31
C PHE A 30 -0.54 14.61 3.16
N ALA A 31 0.36 13.63 3.19
CA ALA A 31 0.17 12.37 3.91
C ALA A 31 -0.18 12.54 5.41
N GLY A 32 0.37 13.57 6.07
CA GLY A 32 0.04 13.90 7.47
C GLY A 32 -0.94 15.06 7.65
N ALA A 33 -1.37 15.70 6.56
CA ALA A 33 -2.26 16.85 6.61
C ALA A 33 -3.72 16.45 6.39
N VAL A 34 -4.33 15.85 7.41
CA VAL A 34 -5.77 15.53 7.43
C VAL A 34 -6.58 16.81 7.20
N PRO A 35 -7.62 16.79 6.34
CA PRO A 35 -8.41 17.99 6.05
C PRO A 35 -9.22 18.45 7.25
N PRO A 36 -9.77 19.70 7.22
CA PRO A 36 -10.66 20.22 8.26
C PRO A 36 -11.89 19.35 8.52
N PRO A 37 -12.64 19.57 9.62
CA PRO A 37 -13.90 18.87 9.88
C PRO A 37 -14.82 18.87 8.68
N GLY A 38 -15.33 17.69 8.29
CA GLY A 38 -16.15 17.47 7.11
C GLY A 38 -16.12 16.03 6.64
N THR A 39 -16.78 15.75 5.52
CA THR A 39 -16.78 14.44 4.87
C THR A 39 -16.09 14.56 3.51
N TYR A 40 -15.22 13.61 3.22
CA TYR A 40 -14.37 13.60 2.03
C TYR A 40 -14.47 12.25 1.34
N PHE A 41 -14.44 12.32 0.03
CA PHE A 41 -14.28 11.14 -0.83
C PHE A 41 -12.94 11.19 -1.53
N ILE A 42 -12.23 10.06 -1.51
CA ILE A 42 -10.98 9.90 -2.23
C ILE A 42 -11.11 8.64 -3.07
N ASN A 43 -10.87 8.77 -4.36
CA ASN A 43 -10.74 7.62 -5.25
C ASN A 43 -9.28 7.42 -5.61
N TYR A 44 -8.77 6.21 -5.45
CA TYR A 44 -7.45 5.80 -5.89
C TYR A 44 -7.61 4.84 -7.05
N PHE A 45 -7.04 5.17 -8.18
CA PHE A 45 -6.85 4.24 -9.28
C PHE A 45 -5.36 3.90 -9.36
N THR A 46 -5.02 2.62 -9.46
CA THR A 46 -3.63 2.16 -9.58
C THR A 46 -3.48 1.12 -10.67
N TYR A 47 -2.35 1.16 -11.33
CA TYR A 47 -1.85 0.09 -12.19
C TYR A 47 -0.43 -0.24 -11.78
N TYR A 48 -0.21 -1.50 -11.40
CA TYR A 48 1.10 -2.08 -11.09
C TYR A 48 1.44 -3.14 -12.13
N THR A 49 2.69 -3.17 -12.59
CA THR A 49 3.21 -4.22 -13.47
C THR A 49 4.64 -4.56 -13.10
N ALA A 50 4.96 -5.84 -13.04
CA ALA A 50 6.31 -6.36 -12.84
C ALA A 50 6.53 -7.60 -13.70
N ASP A 51 7.72 -7.74 -14.27
CA ASP A 51 8.16 -8.86 -15.09
C ASP A 51 9.38 -9.61 -14.51
N SER A 52 9.78 -9.23 -13.30
CA SER A 52 10.78 -9.92 -12.49
C SER A 52 10.23 -10.25 -11.12
N PHE A 53 10.51 -11.45 -10.64
CA PHE A 53 10.42 -11.85 -9.23
C PHE A 53 11.84 -12.10 -8.73
N ASN A 54 12.31 -11.32 -7.78
CA ASN A 54 13.67 -11.34 -7.32
C ASN A 54 13.83 -12.26 -6.09
N ASP A 55 15.00 -12.88 -5.97
CA ASP A 55 15.46 -13.63 -4.80
C ASP A 55 15.94 -12.70 -3.67
N SER A 56 16.48 -13.27 -2.60
CA SER A 56 17.04 -12.54 -1.45
C SER A 56 18.29 -11.72 -1.77
N SER A 57 18.86 -11.88 -2.96
CA SER A 57 20.02 -11.12 -3.46
C SER A 57 19.64 -10.08 -4.51
N GLY A 58 18.34 -9.90 -4.78
CA GLY A 58 17.82 -8.95 -5.77
C GLY A 58 17.96 -9.44 -7.22
N HIS A 59 18.23 -10.73 -7.47
CA HIS A 59 18.31 -11.27 -8.81
C HIS A 59 17.02 -11.95 -9.23
N SER A 60 16.65 -11.81 -10.50
CA SER A 60 15.47 -12.48 -11.04
C SER A 60 15.55 -14.00 -10.88
N SER A 61 14.58 -14.60 -10.20
CA SER A 61 14.59 -16.03 -9.81
C SER A 61 13.49 -16.85 -10.50
N VAL A 62 12.48 -16.21 -11.09
CA VAL A 62 11.34 -16.88 -11.73
C VAL A 62 11.30 -16.57 -13.23
N PRO A 63 11.78 -17.46 -14.12
CA PRO A 63 11.75 -17.23 -15.55
C PRO A 63 10.33 -17.02 -16.09
N GLY A 64 10.11 -15.94 -16.86
CA GLY A 64 8.80 -15.63 -17.44
C GLY A 64 7.73 -15.20 -16.43
N PHE A 65 8.13 -14.82 -15.22
CA PHE A 65 7.23 -14.19 -14.24
C PHE A 65 6.61 -12.92 -14.81
N ARG A 66 5.36 -12.73 -14.50
CA ARG A 66 4.67 -11.45 -14.70
C ARG A 66 3.52 -11.29 -13.72
N VAL A 67 3.39 -10.10 -13.17
CA VAL A 67 2.20 -9.67 -12.45
C VAL A 67 1.72 -8.35 -13.01
N ASP A 68 0.41 -8.26 -13.23
CA ASP A 68 -0.30 -7.02 -13.54
C ASP A 68 -1.46 -6.88 -12.55
N ALA A 69 -1.54 -5.75 -11.85
CA ALA A 69 -2.62 -5.46 -10.92
C ALA A 69 -3.25 -4.10 -11.21
N VAL A 70 -4.56 -4.09 -11.37
CA VAL A 70 -5.37 -2.87 -11.51
C VAL A 70 -6.25 -2.76 -10.28
N GLY A 71 -6.14 -1.66 -9.56
CA GLY A 71 -6.95 -1.37 -8.38
C GLY A 71 -7.77 -0.10 -8.55
N ASN A 72 -9.00 -0.13 -8.07
CA ASN A 72 -9.82 1.05 -7.89
C ASN A 72 -10.35 1.03 -6.45
N VAL A 73 -9.88 1.99 -5.63
CA VAL A 73 -10.18 2.01 -4.20
C VAL A 73 -10.99 3.26 -3.87
N PHE A 74 -12.12 3.07 -3.21
CA PHE A 74 -13.01 4.13 -2.72
C PHE A 74 -12.76 4.34 -1.24
N ARG A 75 -12.30 5.55 -0.86
CA ARG A 75 -12.08 5.93 0.53
C ARG A 75 -13.07 7.01 0.93
N PHE A 76 -13.78 6.79 2.02
CA PHE A 76 -14.61 7.77 2.67
C PHE A 76 -13.96 8.17 3.98
N VAL A 77 -13.74 9.46 4.18
CA VAL A 77 -13.13 10.03 5.38
C VAL A 77 -14.12 10.98 6.02
N HIS A 78 -14.33 10.82 7.32
CA HIS A 78 -15.12 11.76 8.11
C HIS A 78 -14.26 12.34 9.24
N VAL A 79 -14.06 13.64 9.24
CA VAL A 79 -13.35 14.38 10.29
C VAL A 79 -14.38 15.12 11.13
N THR A 80 -14.41 14.83 12.41
CA THR A 80 -15.37 15.42 13.35
C THR A 80 -14.87 16.76 13.89
N ASN A 81 -15.76 17.53 14.51
CA ASN A 81 -15.41 18.72 15.30
C ASN A 81 -14.87 18.38 16.71
N LYS A 82 -14.84 17.09 17.08
CA LYS A 82 -14.43 16.66 18.41
C LYS A 82 -12.90 16.55 18.47
N LYS A 83 -12.35 16.95 19.61
CA LYS A 83 -10.92 16.80 19.90
C LYS A 83 -10.71 15.70 20.94
N VAL A 84 -9.73 14.84 20.67
CA VAL A 84 -9.25 13.81 21.57
C VAL A 84 -7.73 14.01 21.68
N LEU A 85 -7.20 14.07 22.89
CA LEU A 85 -5.77 14.34 23.16
C LEU A 85 -5.25 15.61 22.42
N GLY A 86 -6.12 16.62 22.28
CA GLY A 86 -5.81 17.86 21.57
C GLY A 86 -5.88 17.80 20.04
N GLY A 87 -5.96 16.61 19.44
CA GLY A 87 -6.10 16.39 18.00
C GLY A 87 -7.57 16.30 17.57
N LEU A 88 -7.87 16.66 16.32
CA LEU A 88 -9.16 16.39 15.71
C LEU A 88 -9.35 14.90 15.50
N TRP A 89 -10.51 14.38 15.89
CA TRP A 89 -10.87 12.98 15.68
C TRP A 89 -11.55 12.79 14.33
N GLY A 90 -11.09 11.81 13.59
CA GLY A 90 -11.65 11.36 12.33
C GLY A 90 -11.72 9.85 12.23
N MET A 91 -12.32 9.36 11.15
CA MET A 91 -12.43 7.96 10.81
C MET A 91 -12.46 7.78 9.30
N HIS A 92 -12.11 6.60 8.81
CA HIS A 92 -12.27 6.27 7.41
C HIS A 92 -12.59 4.80 7.15
N VAL A 93 -13.05 4.56 5.93
CA VAL A 93 -13.18 3.23 5.34
C VAL A 93 -12.66 3.24 3.91
N PHE A 94 -11.95 2.17 3.52
CA PHE A 94 -11.58 1.90 2.12
C PHE A 94 -12.32 0.66 1.62
N VAL A 95 -12.76 0.74 0.39
CA VAL A 95 -13.40 -0.37 -0.33
C VAL A 95 -12.63 -0.59 -1.64
N PRO A 96 -11.72 -1.59 -1.69
CA PRO A 96 -10.91 -1.88 -2.87
C PRO A 96 -11.63 -2.84 -3.83
N LEU A 97 -11.62 -2.50 -5.11
CA LEU A 97 -11.91 -3.42 -6.21
C LEU A 97 -10.62 -3.65 -6.99
N VAL A 98 -10.21 -4.91 -7.11
CA VAL A 98 -8.88 -5.26 -7.64
C VAL A 98 -8.99 -6.35 -8.69
N ASN A 99 -8.28 -6.18 -9.80
CA ASN A 99 -8.00 -7.25 -10.74
C ASN A 99 -6.51 -7.57 -10.66
N VAL A 100 -6.19 -8.82 -10.35
CA VAL A 100 -4.82 -9.32 -10.29
C VAL A 100 -4.63 -10.37 -11.37
N SER A 101 -3.59 -10.21 -12.19
CA SER A 101 -3.17 -11.20 -13.18
C SER A 101 -1.75 -11.64 -12.85
N VAL A 102 -1.53 -12.93 -12.68
CA VAL A 102 -0.22 -13.52 -12.36
C VAL A 102 0.13 -14.58 -13.38
N ARG A 103 1.37 -14.54 -13.84
CA ARG A 103 1.96 -15.57 -14.71
C ARG A 103 3.25 -16.08 -14.08
N VAL A 104 3.36 -17.40 -14.04
CA VAL A 104 4.57 -18.16 -13.66
C VAL A 104 4.78 -19.28 -14.67
N PRO A 105 5.91 -20.00 -14.69
CA PRO A 105 6.13 -21.10 -15.63
C PRO A 105 4.98 -22.12 -15.59
N GLY A 106 4.34 -22.33 -16.73
CA GLY A 106 3.25 -23.30 -16.89
C GLY A 106 1.89 -22.88 -16.36
N LEU A 107 1.75 -21.71 -15.71
CA LEU A 107 0.47 -21.26 -15.14
C LEU A 107 0.26 -19.76 -15.34
N SER A 108 -0.95 -19.37 -15.74
CA SER A 108 -1.35 -17.96 -15.81
C SER A 108 -2.80 -17.85 -15.36
N GLU A 109 -3.07 -16.90 -14.47
CA GLU A 109 -4.40 -16.66 -13.93
C GLU A 109 -4.69 -15.19 -13.78
N SER A 110 -5.96 -14.81 -13.95
CA SER A 110 -6.45 -13.46 -13.71
C SER A 110 -7.74 -13.53 -12.92
N ARG A 111 -7.84 -12.73 -11.85
CA ARG A 111 -9.03 -12.71 -11.00
C ARG A 111 -9.39 -11.29 -10.58
N PHE A 112 -10.66 -10.94 -10.81
CA PHE A 112 -11.25 -9.69 -10.33
C PHE A 112 -12.08 -9.96 -9.07
N GLY A 113 -12.02 -9.06 -8.10
CA GLY A 113 -12.83 -9.17 -6.89
C GLY A 113 -12.68 -8.01 -5.94
N LEU A 114 -13.36 -8.12 -4.82
CA LEU A 114 -13.20 -7.25 -3.67
C LEU A 114 -11.84 -7.55 -3.01
N GLY A 115 -11.05 -6.51 -2.72
CA GLY A 115 -9.92 -6.63 -1.79
C GLY A 115 -10.39 -6.57 -0.34
N ASP A 116 -9.47 -6.69 0.62
CA ASP A 116 -9.83 -6.57 2.03
C ASP A 116 -10.24 -5.13 2.35
N ILE A 117 -11.38 -4.98 3.02
CA ILE A 117 -11.88 -3.66 3.45
C ILE A 117 -10.99 -3.16 4.58
N ILE A 118 -10.61 -1.87 4.51
CA ILE A 118 -9.80 -1.24 5.55
C ILE A 118 -10.68 -0.26 6.32
N VAL A 119 -10.63 -0.33 7.65
CA VAL A 119 -11.33 0.61 8.54
C VAL A 119 -10.35 1.20 9.54
N ASP A 120 -10.42 2.51 9.74
CA ASP A 120 -9.79 3.18 10.88
C ASP A 120 -10.86 4.02 11.59
N PRO A 121 -11.32 3.58 12.78
CA PRO A 121 -12.31 4.32 13.55
C PRO A 121 -11.72 5.47 14.36
N PHE A 122 -10.36 5.61 14.39
CA PHE A 122 -9.70 6.46 15.37
C PHE A 122 -8.48 7.21 14.83
N ILE A 123 -8.69 8.04 13.80
CA ILE A 123 -7.66 8.94 13.30
C ILE A 123 -7.59 10.16 14.19
N LEU A 124 -6.42 10.53 14.66
CA LEU A 124 -6.16 11.79 15.37
C LEU A 124 -5.21 12.65 14.54
N SER A 125 -5.51 13.95 14.42
CA SER A 125 -4.68 14.87 13.64
C SER A 125 -4.46 16.20 14.36
N TRP A 126 -3.21 16.68 14.26
CA TRP A 126 -2.76 17.95 14.85
C TRP A 126 -2.17 18.83 13.77
N HIS A 127 -2.46 20.11 13.82
CA HIS A 127 -2.06 21.08 12.81
C HIS A 127 -1.46 22.32 13.45
N SER A 128 -0.35 22.80 12.90
CA SER A 128 0.25 24.08 13.19
C SER A 128 0.46 24.85 11.88
N LYS A 129 1.15 25.98 11.92
CA LYS A 129 1.38 26.80 10.73
C LYS A 129 2.07 26.04 9.61
N ASN A 130 3.06 25.24 9.94
CA ASN A 130 3.93 24.57 8.97
C ASN A 130 3.92 23.03 9.13
N TRP A 131 3.48 22.51 10.28
CA TRP A 131 3.60 21.11 10.63
C TRP A 131 2.23 20.48 10.81
N HIS A 132 2.02 19.36 10.19
CA HIS A 132 0.80 18.58 10.28
C HIS A 132 1.15 17.13 10.53
N TRP A 133 0.47 16.50 11.46
CA TRP A 133 0.62 15.08 11.77
C TRP A 133 -0.72 14.42 11.97
N ALA A 134 -0.73 13.16 11.68
CA ALA A 134 -1.88 12.31 11.97
C ALA A 134 -1.38 10.95 12.44
N THR A 135 -2.17 10.30 13.29
CA THR A 135 -1.95 8.91 13.66
C THR A 135 -3.28 8.17 13.65
N GLY A 136 -3.25 6.87 13.46
CA GLY A 136 -4.43 6.02 13.41
C GLY A 136 -4.04 4.54 13.48
N LEU A 137 -5.06 3.70 13.39
CA LEU A 137 -4.92 2.26 13.32
C LEU A 137 -5.77 1.73 12.16
N ASP A 138 -5.15 1.52 11.01
CA ASP A 138 -5.77 0.88 9.88
C ASP A 138 -5.96 -0.62 10.19
N ILE A 139 -7.19 -1.13 10.08
CA ILE A 139 -7.56 -2.53 10.32
C ILE A 139 -8.04 -3.11 9.00
N TYR A 140 -7.30 -4.07 8.46
CA TYR A 140 -7.66 -4.80 7.26
C TYR A 140 -8.53 -5.99 7.65
N VAL A 141 -9.77 -5.97 7.16
CA VAL A 141 -10.77 -6.99 7.45
C VAL A 141 -10.74 -8.01 6.31
N PRO A 142 -10.50 -9.32 6.58
CA PRO A 142 -10.34 -10.36 5.55
C PRO A 142 -11.67 -10.79 4.95
N VAL A 143 -12.33 -9.85 4.24
CA VAL A 143 -13.60 -10.08 3.52
C VAL A 143 -13.41 -10.07 2.00
N GLY A 144 -12.19 -9.90 1.56
CA GLY A 144 -11.82 -9.88 0.16
C GLY A 144 -12.02 -11.25 -0.52
N THR A 145 -12.01 -11.20 -1.86
CA THR A 145 -12.11 -12.42 -2.67
C THR A 145 -10.82 -13.23 -2.55
N TYR A 146 -10.91 -14.37 -1.90
CA TYR A 146 -9.79 -15.29 -1.65
C TYR A 146 -10.20 -16.75 -1.88
N ASP A 147 -9.27 -17.54 -2.38
CA ASP A 147 -9.37 -19.01 -2.47
C ASP A 147 -7.94 -19.55 -2.59
N LYS A 148 -7.54 -20.43 -1.68
CA LYS A 148 -6.21 -21.03 -1.61
C LYS A 148 -5.81 -21.85 -2.83
N THR A 149 -6.77 -22.26 -3.67
CA THR A 149 -6.54 -23.02 -4.90
C THR A 149 -6.20 -22.13 -6.09
N HIS A 150 -6.32 -20.79 -5.94
CA HIS A 150 -6.04 -19.82 -6.96
C HIS A 150 -4.69 -19.13 -6.74
N LEU A 151 -3.96 -18.88 -7.85
CA LEU A 151 -2.72 -18.15 -7.84
C LEU A 151 -2.93 -16.63 -7.65
N ALA A 152 -4.04 -16.12 -8.20
CA ALA A 152 -4.39 -14.69 -8.15
C ALA A 152 -5.51 -14.46 -7.13
N ASN A 153 -5.21 -13.75 -6.03
CA ASN A 153 -6.18 -13.43 -4.99
C ASN A 153 -6.22 -11.92 -4.70
N PRO A 154 -7.38 -11.25 -4.91
CA PRO A 154 -7.61 -9.87 -4.51
C PRO A 154 -7.55 -9.62 -3.00
N GLY A 155 -8.08 -10.54 -2.18
CA GLY A 155 -8.02 -10.53 -0.71
C GLY A 155 -6.85 -11.36 -0.16
N ARG A 156 -6.57 -11.22 1.15
CA ARG A 156 -5.44 -11.89 1.82
C ARG A 156 -5.85 -13.01 2.77
N ASN A 157 -7.12 -13.03 3.20
CA ASN A 157 -7.66 -14.04 4.12
C ASN A 157 -7.01 -14.04 5.52
N TYR A 158 -6.42 -12.92 5.94
CA TYR A 158 -5.95 -12.70 7.30
C TYR A 158 -6.16 -11.23 7.72
N TRP A 159 -6.25 -11.00 9.03
CA TRP A 159 -6.31 -9.66 9.58
C TRP A 159 -4.94 -9.03 9.59
N THR A 160 -4.89 -7.73 9.24
CA THR A 160 -3.70 -6.90 9.46
C THR A 160 -4.11 -5.70 10.32
N PHE A 161 -3.32 -5.44 11.35
CA PHE A 161 -3.41 -4.23 12.18
C PHE A 161 -2.22 -3.35 11.85
N GLU A 162 -2.50 -2.17 11.31
CA GLU A 162 -1.49 -1.24 10.81
C GLU A 162 -1.54 0.08 11.60
N PRO A 163 -0.81 0.25 12.72
CA PRO A 163 -0.56 1.56 13.28
C PRO A 163 0.15 2.46 12.28
N VAL A 164 -0.38 3.69 12.12
CA VAL A 164 0.11 4.64 11.13
C VAL A 164 0.49 5.97 11.78
N VAL A 165 1.53 6.61 11.24
CA VAL A 165 1.91 7.98 11.57
C VAL A 165 2.15 8.75 10.26
N GLY A 166 1.31 9.72 9.98
CA GLY A 166 1.46 10.64 8.87
C GLY A 166 2.11 11.94 9.31
N PHE A 167 2.95 12.49 8.46
CA PHE A 167 3.67 13.72 8.72
C PHE A 167 3.72 14.58 7.46
N THR A 168 3.47 15.90 7.57
CA THR A 168 3.62 16.87 6.49
C THR A 168 4.21 18.16 7.01
N PHE A 169 5.28 18.61 6.37
CA PHE A 169 5.87 19.93 6.55
C PHE A 169 5.61 20.81 5.33
N LEU A 170 5.03 21.99 5.56
CA LEU A 170 4.78 23.00 4.54
C LEU A 170 5.60 24.24 4.86
N SER A 171 6.62 24.56 4.05
CA SER A 171 7.41 25.77 4.24
C SER A 171 6.69 27.00 3.73
N GLY A 172 7.09 28.17 4.24
CA GLY A 172 6.62 29.48 3.72
C GLY A 172 6.96 29.74 2.26
N ASN A 173 7.88 28.98 1.67
CA ASN A 173 8.32 29.08 0.27
C ASN A 173 7.63 28.04 -0.64
N ASN A 174 6.46 27.53 -0.24
CA ASN A 174 5.70 26.53 -0.96
C ASN A 174 6.40 25.17 -1.13
N PHE A 175 7.38 24.85 -0.31
CA PHE A 175 8.06 23.57 -0.31
C PHE A 175 7.32 22.62 0.66
N GLU A 176 7.16 21.37 0.24
CA GLU A 176 6.48 20.32 0.99
C GLU A 176 7.37 19.10 1.15
N ILE A 177 7.36 18.54 2.37
CA ILE A 177 7.85 17.19 2.68
C ILE A 177 6.70 16.46 3.37
N SER A 178 6.35 15.29 2.87
CA SER A 178 5.30 14.44 3.44
C SER A 178 5.79 12.99 3.56
N CYS A 179 5.44 12.34 4.66
CA CYS A 179 5.73 10.93 4.92
C CYS A 179 4.54 10.26 5.59
N LYS A 180 4.30 8.98 5.30
CA LYS A 180 3.43 8.08 6.07
C LYS A 180 4.26 6.86 6.47
N PHE A 181 4.40 6.63 7.76
CA PHE A 181 5.03 5.46 8.37
C PHE A 181 3.93 4.49 8.79
N MET A 182 4.11 3.23 8.47
CA MET A 182 3.14 2.17 8.75
C MET A 182 3.87 0.91 9.23
N TYR A 183 3.20 0.14 10.05
CA TYR A 183 3.76 -1.11 10.57
C TYR A 183 2.68 -2.19 10.59
N ASP A 184 2.80 -3.20 9.75
CA ASP A 184 1.82 -4.27 9.61
C ASP A 184 2.07 -5.38 10.62
N ILE A 185 1.03 -5.71 11.39
CA ILE A 185 0.97 -6.83 12.30
C ILE A 185 -0.06 -7.81 11.75
N ASN A 186 0.42 -8.86 11.09
CA ASN A 186 -0.40 -9.84 10.39
C ASN A 186 -0.82 -10.99 11.31
N THR A 187 -2.08 -11.43 11.20
CA THR A 187 -2.52 -12.72 11.76
C THR A 187 -2.19 -13.86 10.79
N GLU A 188 -2.47 -15.08 11.19
CA GLU A 188 -2.26 -16.26 10.36
C GLU A 188 -3.38 -16.40 9.31
N ASN A 189 -3.02 -16.81 8.09
CA ASN A 189 -3.92 -17.35 7.11
C ASN A 189 -4.10 -18.85 7.40
N ASN A 190 -5.20 -19.19 8.10
CA ASN A 190 -5.47 -20.57 8.55
C ASN A 190 -5.68 -21.57 7.40
N ASP A 191 -6.06 -21.09 6.21
CA ASP A 191 -6.26 -21.97 5.05
C ASP A 191 -4.92 -22.49 4.49
N MET A 192 -3.84 -21.76 4.73
CA MET A 192 -2.50 -22.04 4.24
C MET A 192 -1.51 -22.45 5.34
N ASP A 193 -1.91 -22.41 6.62
CA ASP A 193 -1.01 -22.53 7.77
C ASP A 193 0.19 -21.57 7.64
N TYR A 194 -0.09 -20.35 7.18
CA TYR A 194 0.95 -19.37 6.85
C TYR A 194 0.73 -18.05 7.58
N LYS A 195 1.76 -17.53 8.20
CA LYS A 195 1.77 -16.22 8.83
C LYS A 195 2.86 -15.36 8.23
N SER A 196 2.46 -14.32 7.52
CA SER A 196 3.37 -13.28 7.04
C SER A 196 4.05 -12.57 8.20
N GLY A 197 5.33 -12.29 8.05
CA GLY A 197 6.10 -11.52 9.03
C GLY A 197 5.53 -10.11 9.20
N GLN A 198 6.02 -9.42 10.22
CA GLN A 198 5.67 -8.01 10.44
C GLN A 198 6.44 -7.14 9.45
N GLU A 199 5.77 -6.10 8.94
CA GLU A 199 6.25 -5.30 7.82
C GLU A 199 6.32 -3.82 8.21
N PHE A 200 7.36 -3.14 7.76
CA PHE A 200 7.49 -1.68 7.88
C PHE A 200 7.34 -1.06 6.50
N HIS A 201 6.51 -0.04 6.40
CA HIS A 201 6.27 0.72 5.19
C HIS A 201 6.54 2.21 5.42
N LEU A 202 7.08 2.86 4.42
CA LEU A 202 7.25 4.31 4.36
C LEU A 202 6.85 4.80 2.98
N ASP A 203 5.75 5.56 2.89
CA ASP A 203 5.45 6.37 1.71
C ASP A 203 5.99 7.79 1.93
N TYR A 204 6.59 8.38 0.90
CA TYR A 204 7.19 9.71 1.00
C TYR A 204 6.96 10.56 -0.24
N ALA A 205 6.95 11.88 -0.04
CA ALA A 205 6.96 12.85 -1.13
C ALA A 205 7.69 14.13 -0.73
N VAL A 206 8.38 14.71 -1.69
CA VAL A 206 9.04 16.02 -1.60
C VAL A 206 8.67 16.82 -2.83
N GLY A 207 8.18 18.05 -2.67
CA GLY A 207 7.76 18.85 -3.81
C GLY A 207 7.69 20.33 -3.54
N LYS A 208 7.36 21.06 -4.60
CA LYS A 208 7.17 22.50 -4.56
C LYS A 208 5.89 22.90 -5.27
N LYS A 209 5.13 23.79 -4.65
CA LYS A 209 3.86 24.31 -5.16
C LYS A 209 4.08 25.55 -6.00
N PHE A 210 3.49 25.57 -7.19
CA PHE A 210 3.45 26.67 -8.15
C PHE A 210 1.99 26.98 -8.48
N GLY A 211 1.43 28.04 -7.91
CA GLY A 211 0.00 28.33 -8.03
C GLY A 211 -0.85 27.17 -7.49
N ASN A 212 -1.62 26.54 -8.36
CA ASN A 212 -2.49 25.41 -8.01
C ASN A 212 -1.81 24.04 -8.23
N THR A 213 -0.58 24.00 -8.73
CA THR A 213 0.13 22.76 -9.05
C THR A 213 1.29 22.53 -8.10
N THR A 214 1.38 21.34 -7.53
CA THR A 214 2.56 20.87 -6.78
C THR A 214 3.28 19.82 -7.63
N VAL A 215 4.58 20.00 -7.82
CA VAL A 215 5.43 19.06 -8.58
C VAL A 215 6.56 18.58 -7.69
N GLY A 216 6.90 17.32 -7.78
CA GLY A 216 7.98 16.76 -6.97
C GLY A 216 8.27 15.30 -7.27
N LEU A 217 8.96 14.68 -6.33
CA LEU A 217 9.28 13.27 -6.31
C LEU A 217 8.58 12.60 -5.14
N GLY A 218 8.19 11.35 -5.31
CA GLY A 218 7.63 10.51 -4.27
C GLY A 218 7.95 9.04 -4.53
N GLY A 219 7.64 8.22 -3.58
CA GLY A 219 7.91 6.80 -3.66
C GLY A 219 7.60 6.10 -2.35
N TYR A 220 8.18 4.94 -2.19
CA TYR A 220 8.01 4.14 -0.99
C TYR A 220 9.25 3.29 -0.68
N TYR A 221 9.36 2.96 0.58
CA TYR A 221 10.25 1.94 1.09
C TYR A 221 9.42 0.92 1.87
N TYR A 222 9.67 -0.34 1.61
CA TYR A 222 9.06 -1.48 2.29
C TYR A 222 10.17 -2.40 2.77
N THR A 223 10.04 -2.91 3.98
CA THR A 223 10.90 -3.99 4.46
C THR A 223 10.15 -4.87 5.47
N GLN A 224 10.28 -6.16 5.32
CA GLN A 224 9.77 -7.12 6.29
C GLN A 224 10.77 -7.25 7.43
N ILE A 225 10.27 -7.11 8.66
CA ILE A 225 11.09 -7.05 9.88
C ILE A 225 11.28 -8.43 10.50
N THR A 226 10.21 -9.23 10.57
CA THR A 226 10.27 -10.58 11.14
C THR A 226 10.09 -11.63 10.06
N ASP A 227 10.58 -12.83 10.32
CA ASP A 227 10.45 -13.96 9.40
C ASP A 227 8.98 -14.35 9.22
N ASP A 228 8.64 -14.85 8.04
CA ASP A 228 7.41 -15.58 7.80
C ASP A 228 7.41 -16.89 8.61
N LYS A 229 6.23 -17.44 8.84
CA LYS A 229 6.05 -18.75 9.48
C LYS A 229 5.10 -19.58 8.66
N GLY A 230 5.45 -20.83 8.40
CA GLY A 230 4.63 -21.76 7.64
C GLY A 230 5.44 -22.85 6.97
N PRO A 231 4.77 -23.82 6.34
CA PRO A 231 5.42 -25.03 5.78
C PRO A 231 6.30 -24.74 4.55
N THR A 232 6.14 -23.58 3.89
CA THR A 232 6.86 -23.20 2.67
C THR A 232 7.91 -22.12 2.89
N VAL A 233 8.17 -21.78 4.14
CA VAL A 233 9.15 -20.71 4.48
C VAL A 233 10.58 -21.23 4.34
N GLY A 234 11.41 -20.48 3.60
CA GLY A 234 12.83 -20.76 3.45
C GLY A 234 13.64 -20.47 4.72
N PRO A 235 14.90 -20.90 4.77
CA PRO A 235 15.75 -20.75 5.96
C PRO A 235 16.10 -19.29 6.29
N ASP A 236 15.94 -18.37 5.35
CA ASP A 236 16.14 -16.92 5.49
C ASP A 236 14.88 -16.17 5.93
N GLY A 237 13.78 -16.89 6.20
CA GLY A 237 12.50 -16.33 6.65
C GLY A 237 11.73 -15.58 5.59
N ASN A 238 12.12 -15.65 4.32
CA ASN A 238 11.50 -15.02 3.15
C ASN A 238 11.35 -13.48 3.25
N LYS A 239 12.17 -12.80 4.03
CA LYS A 239 12.03 -11.36 4.26
C LYS A 239 12.15 -10.58 2.95
N GLY A 240 11.14 -9.75 2.67
CA GLY A 240 11.09 -8.90 1.50
C GLY A 240 11.55 -7.46 1.76
N MET A 241 12.09 -6.84 0.72
CA MET A 241 12.43 -5.42 0.69
C MET A 241 12.10 -4.84 -0.67
N VAL A 242 11.62 -3.60 -0.70
CA VAL A 242 11.44 -2.83 -1.94
C VAL A 242 11.73 -1.35 -1.70
N PHE A 243 12.42 -0.73 -2.65
CA PHE A 243 12.55 0.72 -2.72
C PHE A 243 12.11 1.25 -4.09
N ALA A 244 11.24 2.26 -4.09
CA ALA A 244 10.71 2.87 -5.30
C ALA A 244 10.74 4.39 -5.23
N ILE A 245 10.97 5.02 -6.38
CA ILE A 245 10.98 6.48 -6.54
C ILE A 245 10.43 6.88 -7.91
N GLY A 246 9.85 8.07 -8.00
CA GLY A 246 9.41 8.64 -9.27
C GLY A 246 8.74 9.99 -9.14
N PRO A 247 8.35 10.61 -10.28
CA PRO A 247 7.69 11.90 -10.30
C PRO A 247 6.27 11.84 -9.76
N GLN A 248 5.88 12.93 -9.09
CA GLN A 248 4.53 13.15 -8.59
C GLN A 248 4.06 14.56 -8.90
N VAL A 249 2.81 14.68 -9.33
CA VAL A 249 2.14 15.97 -9.62
C VAL A 249 0.79 16.00 -8.94
N LYS A 250 0.50 17.09 -8.23
CA LYS A 250 -0.81 17.37 -7.63
C LYS A 250 -1.36 18.67 -8.20
N TYR A 251 -2.63 18.68 -8.58
CA TYR A 251 -3.35 19.87 -9.03
C TYR A 251 -4.60 20.11 -8.18
N ASP A 252 -4.69 21.30 -7.59
CA ASP A 252 -5.80 21.72 -6.73
C ASP A 252 -6.76 22.64 -7.50
N SER A 253 -8.06 22.37 -7.47
CA SER A 253 -9.09 23.21 -8.12
C SER A 253 -10.41 23.19 -7.36
N LYS A 254 -10.84 24.33 -6.81
CA LYS A 254 -12.18 24.56 -6.22
C LYS A 254 -12.70 23.41 -5.33
N GLY A 255 -11.91 23.02 -4.31
CA GLY A 255 -12.28 21.96 -3.35
C GLY A 255 -12.07 20.53 -3.87
N ARG A 256 -11.38 20.39 -5.01
CA ARG A 256 -10.97 19.10 -5.57
C ARG A 256 -9.47 19.06 -5.74
N SER A 257 -8.90 17.87 -5.62
CA SER A 257 -7.47 17.64 -5.92
C SER A 257 -7.33 16.42 -6.82
N PHE A 258 -6.38 16.49 -7.73
CA PHE A 258 -5.98 15.42 -8.62
C PHE A 258 -4.50 15.16 -8.40
N VAL A 259 -4.12 13.91 -8.15
CA VAL A 259 -2.72 13.53 -7.96
C VAL A 259 -2.37 12.43 -8.96
N PHE A 260 -1.25 12.61 -9.66
CA PHE A 260 -0.65 11.60 -10.50
C PHE A 260 0.73 11.26 -9.95
N SER A 261 1.06 9.99 -9.83
CA SER A 261 2.40 9.54 -9.54
C SER A 261 2.79 8.34 -10.39
N TYR A 262 4.04 8.33 -10.81
CA TYR A 262 4.74 7.19 -11.36
C TYR A 262 5.84 6.81 -10.38
N GLN A 263 5.96 5.52 -10.07
CA GLN A 263 6.95 5.01 -9.12
C GLN A 263 7.62 3.79 -9.77
N LYS A 264 8.93 3.87 -9.95
CA LYS A 264 9.76 2.75 -10.42
C LYS A 264 10.43 2.12 -9.22
N GLU A 265 10.23 0.83 -9.03
CA GLU A 265 11.01 0.03 -8.11
C GLU A 265 12.42 -0.13 -8.67
N ILE A 266 13.42 0.26 -7.90
CA ILE A 266 14.83 0.24 -8.29
C ILE A 266 15.67 -0.73 -7.44
N SER A 267 15.03 -1.35 -6.47
CA SER A 267 15.58 -2.46 -5.67
C SER A 267 14.42 -3.26 -5.10
N ALA A 268 14.46 -4.58 -5.24
CA ALA A 268 13.54 -5.51 -4.62
C ALA A 268 14.26 -6.82 -4.27
N GLU A 269 13.95 -7.36 -3.08
CA GLU A 269 14.44 -8.64 -2.59
C GLU A 269 13.24 -9.49 -2.14
N ASN A 270 13.23 -10.77 -2.51
CA ASN A 270 12.16 -11.73 -2.27
C ASN A 270 10.76 -11.25 -2.72
N ARG A 271 10.70 -10.37 -3.73
CA ARG A 271 9.46 -9.75 -4.22
C ARG A 271 9.50 -9.47 -5.72
N PRO A 272 8.32 -9.22 -6.33
CA PRO A 272 8.29 -8.61 -7.66
C PRO A 272 9.03 -7.27 -7.68
N GLU A 273 9.71 -6.97 -8.81
CA GLU A 273 10.29 -5.67 -9.12
C GLU A 273 9.65 -5.10 -10.38
N GLY A 274 9.01 -3.94 -10.24
CA GLY A 274 8.22 -3.38 -11.32
C GLY A 274 8.07 -1.87 -11.29
N GLN A 275 6.89 -1.44 -11.69
CA GLN A 275 6.54 -0.03 -11.72
C GLN A 275 5.05 0.15 -11.42
N LYS A 276 4.71 1.30 -10.87
CA LYS A 276 3.37 1.62 -10.41
C LYS A 276 2.94 3.01 -10.87
N PHE A 277 1.70 3.10 -11.31
CA PHE A 277 1.03 4.35 -11.63
C PHE A 277 -0.13 4.56 -10.67
N TRP A 278 -0.27 5.77 -10.15
CA TRP A 278 -1.38 6.19 -9.33
C TRP A 278 -2.09 7.39 -9.94
N PHE A 279 -3.41 7.36 -9.93
CA PHE A 279 -4.25 8.52 -10.08
C PHE A 279 -5.16 8.62 -8.85
N LYS A 280 -5.15 9.78 -8.19
CA LYS A 280 -5.96 10.03 -6.99
C LYS A 280 -6.86 11.23 -7.25
N TYR A 281 -8.15 11.06 -7.00
CA TYR A 281 -9.13 12.13 -7.01
C TYR A 281 -9.65 12.35 -5.60
N ILE A 282 -9.65 13.60 -5.12
CA ILE A 282 -10.06 13.98 -3.77
C ILE A 282 -11.12 15.07 -3.91
N CYS A 283 -12.24 14.91 -3.21
CA CYS A 283 -13.25 15.97 -3.10
C CYS A 283 -13.89 16.00 -1.71
N ALA A 284 -14.34 17.18 -1.29
CA ALA A 284 -15.20 17.40 -0.12
C ALA A 284 -16.68 17.32 -0.54
N PHE A 285 -17.53 16.84 0.38
CA PHE A 285 -18.98 16.91 0.26
C PHE A 285 -19.54 18.14 0.98
#